data_40127b5756f67b3623f829d13f597623
#
_entry.id   40127b5756f67b3623f829d13f597623
#
_cell.length_a   1.000
_cell.length_b   1.000
_cell.length_c   1.000
_cell.angle_alpha   90.00
_cell.angle_beta   90.00
_cell.angle_gamma   90.00
#
_symmetry.space_group_name_H-M   'P 1'
#
loop_
_entity.id
_entity.type
_entity.pdbx_description
1 polymer ?
#
loop_
_entity_poly.entity_id
_entity_poly.type
_entity_poly.pdbx_seq_one_letter_code
_entity_poly.pdbx_strand_id
1 'polypeptide(L)'
;MARRIELLAPAKDLACGREAILHGADAVYIGAPKFGARAAAGNSLDDIRALCDFAHIYNVSIYVALNTILRDDELKEAERMIHQLYDAGVDALIVQDLGLTRLDLPPIALHASTQMDNCTPEKVAF
;
A
#
# COMPACT_ATOMS: atom_id res chain seq x y z
N MET A 1 6.43 21.13 18.95
CA MET A 1 7.06 20.08 18.10
C MET A 1 7.03 20.51 16.65
N ALA A 2 8.12 20.38 15.93
CA ALA A 2 8.11 20.60 14.49
C ALA A 2 7.24 19.53 13.82
N ARG A 3 6.30 19.93 12.96
CA ARG A 3 5.46 19.02 12.19
C ARG A 3 6.36 18.31 11.15
N ARG A 4 6.47 17.00 11.23
CA ARG A 4 7.14 16.22 10.19
C ARG A 4 6.20 16.10 8.98
N ILE A 5 6.68 16.49 7.82
CA ILE A 5 5.99 16.36 6.54
C ILE A 5 6.64 15.21 5.79
N GLU A 6 5.85 14.27 5.31
CA GLU A 6 6.28 13.12 4.52
C GLU A 6 6.11 13.43 3.03
N LEU A 7 7.19 13.28 2.25
CA LEU A 7 7.13 13.34 0.79
C LEU A 7 6.78 11.95 0.25
N LEU A 8 5.51 11.75 -0.09
CA LEU A 8 4.99 10.51 -0.63
C LEU A 8 5.00 10.54 -2.17
N ALA A 9 5.74 9.65 -2.81
CA ALA A 9 5.85 9.55 -4.25
C ALA A 9 5.10 8.35 -4.81
N PRO A 10 4.41 8.48 -5.97
CA PRO A 10 3.83 7.34 -6.67
C PRO A 10 4.88 6.57 -7.47
N ALA A 11 4.72 5.25 -7.56
CA ALA A 11 5.50 4.43 -8.46
C ALA A 11 4.58 3.49 -9.27
N LYS A 12 4.77 3.44 -10.58
CA LYS A 12 4.06 2.48 -11.41
C LYS A 12 4.72 1.09 -11.36
N ASP A 13 6.03 1.04 -11.15
CA ASP A 13 6.88 -0.16 -11.15
C ASP A 13 8.10 0.00 -10.23
N LEU A 14 8.88 -1.07 -10.12
CA LEU A 14 10.10 -1.12 -9.32
C LEU A 14 11.13 -0.04 -9.73
N ALA A 15 11.30 0.20 -11.02
CA ALA A 15 12.27 1.19 -11.52
C ALA A 15 11.88 2.60 -11.08
N CYS A 16 10.60 2.98 -11.27
CA CYS A 16 10.08 4.27 -10.81
C CYS A 16 10.19 4.43 -9.30
N GLY A 17 9.93 3.36 -8.53
CA GLY A 17 10.07 3.38 -7.07
C GLY A 17 11.50 3.65 -6.62
N ARG A 18 12.47 2.99 -7.23
CA ARG A 18 13.90 3.24 -6.94
C ARG A 18 14.31 4.67 -7.24
N GLU A 19 13.90 5.22 -8.39
CA GLU A 19 14.19 6.60 -8.74
C GLU A 19 13.57 7.59 -7.76
N ALA A 20 12.33 7.37 -7.32
CA ALA A 20 11.69 8.20 -6.31
C ALA A 20 12.47 8.22 -4.99
N ILE A 21 12.95 7.06 -4.54
CA ILE A 21 13.78 6.92 -3.33
C ILE A 21 15.09 7.70 -3.48
N LEU A 22 15.80 7.50 -4.59
CA LEU A 22 17.08 8.17 -4.85
C LEU A 22 16.95 9.69 -4.97
N HIS A 23 15.75 10.19 -5.32
CA HIS A 23 15.45 11.62 -5.43
C HIS A 23 14.76 12.22 -4.20
N GLY A 24 14.77 11.51 -3.07
CA GLY A 24 14.42 12.07 -1.76
C GLY A 24 13.00 11.84 -1.29
N ALA A 25 12.27 10.87 -1.84
CA ALA A 25 10.99 10.45 -1.28
C ALA A 25 11.18 9.90 0.15
N ASP A 26 10.28 10.25 1.06
CA ASP A 26 10.20 9.67 2.41
C ASP A 26 9.38 8.37 2.43
N ALA A 27 8.44 8.27 1.50
CA ALA A 27 7.65 7.07 1.26
C ALA A 27 7.30 6.94 -0.23
N VAL A 28 7.07 5.71 -0.67
CA VAL A 28 6.65 5.40 -2.04
C VAL A 28 5.41 4.52 -1.98
N TYR A 29 4.40 4.81 -2.81
CA TYR A 29 3.28 3.90 -2.97
C TYR A 29 3.25 3.28 -4.36
N ILE A 30 2.93 1.98 -4.40
CA ILE A 30 2.90 1.14 -5.59
C ILE A 30 1.62 0.30 -5.59
N GLY A 31 1.10 -0.05 -6.76
CA GLY A 31 -0.08 -0.91 -6.87
C GLY A 31 0.22 -2.35 -6.50
N ALA A 32 -0.72 -3.01 -5.81
CA ALA A 32 -0.66 -4.44 -5.55
C ALA A 32 -0.68 -5.24 -6.87
N PRO A 33 -0.21 -6.50 -6.87
CA PRO A 33 -0.33 -7.40 -8.02
C PRO A 33 -1.78 -7.60 -8.49
N LYS A 34 -2.72 -7.55 -7.54
CA LYS A 34 -4.17 -7.61 -7.72
C LYS A 34 -4.86 -6.61 -6.79
N PHE A 35 -6.15 -6.33 -7.05
CA PHE A 35 -7.01 -5.50 -6.18
C PHE A 35 -6.55 -4.04 -5.99
N GLY A 36 -5.63 -3.57 -6.83
CA GLY A 36 -5.29 -2.15 -6.93
C GLY A 36 -6.04 -1.49 -8.08
N ALA A 37 -6.46 -0.23 -7.91
CA ALA A 37 -7.15 0.53 -8.97
C ALA A 37 -6.30 0.67 -10.26
N ARG A 38 -5.01 0.40 -10.18
CA ARG A 38 -4.05 0.40 -11.29
C ARG A 38 -3.34 -0.95 -11.46
N ALA A 39 -4.02 -2.06 -11.13
CA ALA A 39 -3.45 -3.42 -11.21
C ALA A 39 -2.96 -3.81 -12.62
N ALA A 40 -3.37 -3.09 -13.67
CA ALA A 40 -2.84 -3.26 -15.01
C ALA A 40 -1.32 -2.99 -15.15
N ALA A 41 -0.68 -2.42 -14.13
CA ALA A 41 0.77 -2.20 -14.12
C ALA A 41 1.61 -3.47 -13.88
N GLY A 42 0.98 -4.58 -13.42
CA GLY A 42 1.62 -5.90 -13.39
C GLY A 42 2.79 -6.05 -12.42
N ASN A 43 2.83 -5.29 -11.32
CA ASN A 43 3.86 -5.47 -10.30
C ASN A 43 3.74 -6.84 -9.65
N SER A 44 4.82 -7.62 -9.67
CA SER A 44 4.89 -8.90 -8.98
C SER A 44 5.17 -8.72 -7.48
N LEU A 45 4.88 -9.75 -6.69
CA LEU A 45 5.28 -9.77 -5.29
C LEU A 45 6.79 -9.66 -5.12
N ASP A 46 7.57 -10.24 -6.04
CA ASP A 46 9.03 -10.18 -6.03
C ASP A 46 9.54 -8.76 -6.31
N ASP A 47 8.89 -8.02 -7.21
CA ASP A 47 9.21 -6.61 -7.47
C ASP A 47 8.95 -5.75 -6.22
N ILE A 48 7.83 -5.99 -5.55
CA ILE A 48 7.47 -5.27 -4.31
C ILE A 48 8.48 -5.60 -3.20
N ARG A 49 8.87 -6.87 -3.04
CA ARG A 49 9.90 -7.29 -2.10
C ARG A 49 11.23 -6.59 -2.39
N ALA A 50 11.67 -6.61 -3.64
CA ALA A 50 12.90 -5.94 -4.06
C ALA A 50 12.86 -4.42 -3.82
N LEU A 51 11.67 -3.80 -3.97
CA LEU A 51 11.50 -2.39 -3.65
C LEU A 51 11.58 -2.13 -2.14
N CYS A 52 10.95 -2.97 -1.32
CA CYS A 52 11.03 -2.88 0.15
C CYS A 52 12.48 -3.02 0.64
N ASP A 53 13.20 -4.03 0.17
CA ASP A 53 14.60 -4.26 0.54
C ASP A 53 15.47 -3.05 0.19
N PHE A 54 15.27 -2.46 -0.99
CA PHE A 54 15.99 -1.27 -1.42
C PHE A 54 15.60 -0.04 -0.58
N ALA A 55 14.31 0.19 -0.38
CA ALA A 55 13.78 1.36 0.33
C ALA A 55 14.22 1.41 1.80
N HIS A 56 14.22 0.26 2.48
CA HIS A 56 14.55 0.19 3.89
C HIS A 56 16.04 0.49 4.17
N ILE A 57 16.95 0.31 3.20
CA ILE A 57 18.34 0.77 3.31
C ILE A 57 18.39 2.30 3.49
N TYR A 58 17.47 3.03 2.85
CA TYR A 58 17.38 4.50 2.92
C TYR A 58 16.38 5.00 3.96
N ASN A 59 15.82 4.10 4.77
CA ASN A 59 14.76 4.43 5.75
C ASN A 59 13.53 5.07 5.10
N VAL A 60 13.17 4.60 3.90
CA VAL A 60 11.98 5.00 3.13
C VAL A 60 10.90 3.94 3.29
N SER A 61 9.67 4.35 3.52
CA SER A 61 8.52 3.45 3.69
C SER A 61 7.89 3.07 2.34
N ILE A 62 7.40 1.84 2.24
CA ILE A 62 6.67 1.35 1.06
C ILE A 62 5.22 1.08 1.44
N TYR A 63 4.31 1.74 0.71
CA TYR A 63 2.87 1.56 0.84
C TYR A 63 2.32 0.87 -0.39
N VAL A 64 1.46 -0.13 -0.21
CA VAL A 64 0.87 -0.85 -1.34
C VAL A 64 -0.61 -0.53 -1.45
N ALA A 65 -1.02 -0.08 -2.63
CA ALA A 65 -2.41 0.23 -2.93
C ALA A 65 -3.20 -1.05 -3.26
N LEU A 66 -4.11 -1.40 -2.36
CA LEU A 66 -5.10 -2.48 -2.45
C LEU A 66 -6.48 -1.83 -2.30
N ASN A 67 -6.82 -0.96 -3.24
CA ASN A 67 -7.86 0.05 -3.10
C ASN A 67 -9.01 -0.12 -4.11
N THR A 68 -9.41 -1.35 -4.36
CA THR A 68 -10.65 -1.69 -5.06
C THR A 68 -11.68 -2.26 -4.08
N ILE A 69 -12.96 -2.20 -4.46
CA ILE A 69 -14.02 -2.92 -3.78
C ILE A 69 -13.86 -4.41 -4.12
N LEU A 70 -13.96 -5.25 -3.12
CA LEU A 70 -13.81 -6.70 -3.23
C LEU A 70 -15.17 -7.39 -3.24
N ARG A 71 -15.27 -8.46 -4.01
CA ARG A 71 -16.40 -9.38 -3.92
C ARG A 71 -16.14 -10.41 -2.82
N ASP A 72 -17.18 -11.03 -2.32
CA ASP A 72 -17.09 -12.00 -1.23
C ASP A 72 -16.17 -13.18 -1.57
N ASP A 73 -16.15 -13.60 -2.85
CA ASP A 73 -15.28 -14.67 -3.33
C ASP A 73 -13.79 -14.26 -3.44
N GLU A 74 -13.49 -12.96 -3.44
CA GLU A 74 -12.14 -12.40 -3.52
C GLU A 74 -11.49 -12.18 -2.13
N LEU A 75 -12.27 -12.12 -1.05
CA LEU A 75 -11.78 -11.78 0.28
C LEU A 75 -10.66 -12.71 0.77
N LYS A 76 -10.80 -14.03 0.57
CA LYS A 76 -9.77 -15.00 0.97
C LYS A 76 -8.47 -14.87 0.18
N GLU A 77 -8.57 -14.48 -1.08
CA GLU A 77 -7.39 -14.22 -1.91
C GLU A 77 -6.70 -12.93 -1.48
N ALA A 78 -7.48 -11.88 -1.19
CA ALA A 78 -6.99 -10.62 -0.67
C ALA A 78 -6.27 -10.80 0.68
N GLU A 79 -6.86 -11.56 1.61
CA GLU A 79 -6.23 -11.89 2.90
C GLU A 79 -4.86 -12.56 2.71
N ARG A 80 -4.79 -13.60 1.87
CA ARG A 80 -3.51 -14.27 1.57
C ARG A 80 -2.49 -13.32 0.96
N MET A 81 -2.91 -12.44 0.04
CA MET A 81 -2.04 -11.43 -0.56
C MET A 81 -1.52 -10.44 0.48
N ILE A 82 -2.35 -10.00 1.42
CA ILE A 82 -1.93 -9.09 2.49
C ILE A 82 -0.84 -9.73 3.36
N HIS A 83 -0.99 -11.01 3.73
CA HIS A 83 0.06 -11.73 4.44
C HIS A 83 1.37 -11.79 3.63
N GLN A 84 1.30 -12.08 2.34
CA GLN A 84 2.47 -12.11 1.45
C GLN A 84 3.13 -10.73 1.32
N LEU A 85 2.36 -9.65 1.25
CA LEU A 85 2.88 -8.28 1.22
C LEU A 85 3.54 -7.91 2.54
N TYR A 86 2.96 -8.30 3.67
CA TYR A 86 3.56 -8.11 4.98
C TYR A 86 4.91 -8.84 5.09
N ASP A 87 4.97 -10.11 4.68
CA ASP A 87 6.20 -10.90 4.65
C ASP A 87 7.24 -10.36 3.66
N ALA A 88 6.80 -9.62 2.64
CA ALA A 88 7.68 -8.92 1.71
C ALA A 88 8.29 -7.63 2.29
N GLY A 89 7.81 -7.17 3.45
CA GLY A 89 8.32 -5.98 4.13
C GLY A 89 7.53 -4.70 3.87
N VAL A 90 6.31 -4.79 3.35
CA VAL A 90 5.44 -3.63 3.12
C VAL A 90 5.07 -2.97 4.45
N ASP A 91 5.20 -1.63 4.52
CA ASP A 91 5.00 -0.87 5.75
C ASP A 91 3.52 -0.52 6.02
N ALA A 92 2.74 -0.30 4.96
CA ALA A 92 1.31 -0.03 5.08
C ALA A 92 0.55 -0.41 3.80
N LEU A 93 -0.76 -0.59 3.93
CA LEU A 93 -1.68 -0.76 2.82
C LEU A 93 -2.54 0.49 2.66
N ILE A 94 -2.81 0.88 1.42
CA ILE A 94 -3.80 1.91 1.08
C ILE A 94 -5.05 1.17 0.62
N VAL A 95 -6.13 1.22 1.41
CA VAL A 95 -7.32 0.38 1.26
C VAL A 95 -8.58 1.19 0.99
N GLN A 96 -9.55 0.56 0.34
CA GLN A 96 -10.88 1.12 0.12
C GLN A 96 -11.98 0.28 0.79
N ASP A 97 -11.92 -1.04 0.66
CA ASP A 97 -12.97 -1.93 1.13
C ASP A 97 -12.89 -2.15 2.64
N LEU A 98 -13.94 -1.76 3.36
CA LEU A 98 -14.04 -1.95 4.80
C LEU A 98 -14.16 -3.43 5.20
N GLY A 99 -14.54 -4.32 4.28
CA GLY A 99 -14.55 -5.76 4.51
C GLY A 99 -13.19 -6.30 4.93
N LEU A 100 -12.11 -5.65 4.50
CA LEU A 100 -10.74 -6.02 4.90
C LEU A 100 -10.53 -5.94 6.42
N THR A 101 -11.19 -5.03 7.11
CA THR A 101 -11.07 -4.87 8.57
C THR A 101 -11.68 -6.04 9.37
N ARG A 102 -12.40 -6.93 8.71
CA ARG A 102 -13.01 -8.14 9.29
C ARG A 102 -12.19 -9.41 9.05
N LEU A 103 -11.12 -9.31 8.28
CA LEU A 103 -10.22 -10.43 7.98
C LEU A 103 -9.17 -10.59 9.10
N ASP A 104 -8.56 -11.76 9.15
CA ASP A 104 -7.40 -12.02 10.03
C ASP A 104 -6.14 -11.46 9.36
N LEU A 105 -5.87 -10.19 9.61
CA LEU A 105 -4.75 -9.48 9.01
C LEU A 105 -3.49 -9.51 9.89
N PRO A 106 -2.29 -9.52 9.28
CA PRO A 106 -1.06 -9.30 10.03
C PRO A 106 -1.03 -7.86 10.61
N PRO A 107 -0.14 -7.55 11.56
CA PRO A 107 -0.06 -6.23 12.18
C PRO A 107 0.54 -5.19 11.21
N ILE A 108 -0.17 -4.91 10.13
CA ILE A 108 0.18 -3.93 9.10
C ILE A 108 -0.71 -2.68 9.23
N ALA A 109 -0.13 -1.51 9.03
CA ALA A 109 -0.89 -0.26 9.05
C ALA A 109 -1.85 -0.18 7.84
N LEU A 110 -3.06 0.33 8.09
CA LEU A 110 -4.06 0.57 7.04
C LEU A 110 -4.25 2.08 6.87
N HIS A 111 -4.07 2.56 5.66
CA HIS A 111 -4.32 3.95 5.26
C HIS A 111 -5.59 4.00 4.40
N ALA A 112 -6.49 4.93 4.70
CA ALA A 112 -7.68 5.14 3.90
C ALA A 112 -7.32 5.69 2.52
N SER A 113 -7.79 5.03 1.46
CA SER A 113 -7.69 5.55 0.10
C SER A 113 -8.58 6.78 -0.09
N THR A 114 -8.19 7.68 -1.00
CA THR A 114 -9.06 8.77 -1.47
C THR A 114 -10.39 8.26 -2.03
N GLN A 115 -10.44 7.02 -2.50
CA GLN A 115 -11.63 6.35 -3.01
C GLN A 115 -12.65 5.99 -1.92
N MET A 116 -12.29 6.10 -0.63
CA MET A 116 -13.24 5.94 0.48
C MET A 116 -14.14 7.16 0.68
N ASP A 117 -13.89 8.27 -0.02
CA ASP A 117 -14.69 9.50 0.07
C ASP A 117 -14.89 10.00 1.52
N ASN A 118 -13.79 10.06 2.27
CA ASN A 118 -13.76 10.54 3.66
C ASN A 118 -13.82 12.07 3.71
N CYS A 119 -15.01 12.63 3.44
CA CYS A 119 -15.25 14.07 3.34
C CYS A 119 -15.98 14.67 4.55
N THR A 120 -16.31 13.90 5.57
CA THR A 120 -16.91 14.39 6.82
C THR A 120 -16.15 13.88 8.04
N PRO A 121 -16.20 14.62 9.17
CA PRO A 121 -15.57 14.17 10.42
C PRO A 121 -16.04 12.79 10.90
N GLU A 122 -17.32 12.47 10.72
CA GLU A 122 -17.90 11.20 11.11
C GLU A 122 -17.33 10.03 10.30
N LYS A 123 -17.13 10.22 8.98
CA LYS A 123 -16.50 9.22 8.13
C LYS A 123 -15.03 9.00 8.49
N VAL A 124 -14.33 10.07 8.87
CA VAL A 124 -12.92 9.99 9.27
C VAL A 124 -12.77 9.31 10.63
N ALA A 125 -13.74 9.50 11.54
CA ALA A 125 -13.72 8.91 12.88
C ALA A 125 -14.06 7.42 12.91
N PHE A 126 -14.76 6.93 11.87
CA PHE A 126 -15.14 5.52 11.76
C PHE A 126 -13.91 4.65 11.49
#